data_13388876f2644919933f7ec73ed2d63a
#
_entry.id   13388876f2644919933f7ec73ed2d63a
#
_cell.length_a   1.000
_cell.length_b   1.000
_cell.length_c   1.000
_cell.angle_alpha   90.00
_cell.angle_beta   90.00
_cell.angle_gamma   90.00
#
_symmetry.space_group_name_H-M   'P 1'
#
loop_
_entity.id
_entity.type
_entity.pdbx_description
1 polymer ?
#
loop_
_entity_poly.entity_id
_entity_poly.type
_entity_poly.pdbx_seq_one_letter_code
_entity_poly.pdbx_strand_id
1 'polypeptide(L)'
;MSLLHAIDGGEISLEIDVDQGARISSLRYRDIECALPFRGQVLTWGWYAMAPWAGRIRDGLIKDKVGREFQLPVNLAAPNAIHGFGITSSWQELGDGYFGLDLPDPYHPARVEQRYEILDNALRWSLEYEGNGSDMPFWLGFHPWFPRDFDRGGSAEIEFAASKMFERGSDNLPTGKLINPTQPPYDDAFSQVRGTPTVSWQDVLQIKIESDAPYWVVYDQDSEGVCIEPQSAPPDAANLGISSDTYLEALFIFEEI
;
A
#
# COMPACT_ATOMS: atom_id res chain seq x y z
N MET A 1 -4.92 24.91 -2.02
CA MET A 1 -3.99 24.49 -0.95
C MET A 1 -4.53 23.18 -0.45
N SER A 2 -3.71 22.14 -0.45
CA SER A 2 -4.10 20.84 0.11
C SER A 2 -4.30 20.95 1.62
N LEU A 3 -5.27 20.23 2.16
CA LEU A 3 -5.49 20.16 3.61
C LEU A 3 -4.47 19.18 4.18
N LEU A 4 -3.54 19.70 4.98
CA LEU A 4 -2.54 18.90 5.69
C LEU A 4 -2.95 18.72 7.15
N HIS A 5 -2.90 17.47 7.61
CA HIS A 5 -3.08 17.09 9.01
C HIS A 5 -1.73 16.60 9.56
N ALA A 6 -1.30 17.13 10.69
CA ALA A 6 -0.01 16.78 11.30
C ALA A 6 -0.22 16.01 12.60
N ILE A 7 0.56 14.94 12.81
CA ILE A 7 0.60 14.15 14.03
C ILE A 7 2.05 14.14 14.52
N ASP A 8 2.26 14.54 15.78
CA ASP A 8 3.56 14.53 16.42
C ASP A 8 3.56 13.57 17.62
N GLY A 9 4.32 12.48 17.51
CA GLY A 9 4.52 11.48 18.55
C GLY A 9 5.91 11.54 19.20
N GLY A 10 6.66 12.62 18.99
CA GLY A 10 8.00 12.81 19.53
C GLY A 10 9.10 12.33 18.56
N GLU A 11 9.49 11.06 18.58
CA GLU A 11 10.51 10.54 17.64
C GLU A 11 9.96 10.37 16.23
N ILE A 12 8.66 10.13 16.07
CA ILE A 12 7.97 10.01 14.78
C ILE A 12 7.02 11.21 14.63
N SER A 13 7.04 11.84 13.44
CA SER A 13 6.06 12.83 13.05
C SER A 13 5.55 12.57 11.64
N LEU A 14 4.26 12.86 11.41
CA LEU A 14 3.58 12.65 10.15
C LEU A 14 2.99 13.97 9.64
N GLU A 15 3.06 14.17 8.32
CA GLU A 15 2.17 15.08 7.61
C GLU A 15 1.29 14.25 6.66
N ILE A 16 -0.02 14.42 6.77
CA ILE A 16 -1.01 13.66 6.01
C ILE A 16 -1.72 14.60 5.05
N ASP A 17 -1.64 14.32 3.74
CA ASP A 17 -2.36 15.05 2.71
C ASP A 17 -3.77 14.46 2.55
N VAL A 18 -4.73 15.09 3.22
CA VAL A 18 -6.13 14.63 3.27
C VAL A 18 -6.79 14.65 1.90
N ASP A 19 -6.43 15.61 1.05
CA ASP A 19 -7.01 15.78 -0.29
C ASP A 19 -6.39 14.83 -1.33
N GLN A 20 -5.26 14.19 -1.00
CA GLN A 20 -4.53 13.27 -1.88
C GLN A 20 -4.49 11.85 -1.32
N GLY A 21 -5.64 11.32 -0.92
CA GLY A 21 -5.74 9.94 -0.43
C GLY A 21 -5.54 9.78 1.07
N ALA A 22 -5.62 10.86 1.86
CA ALA A 22 -5.17 10.92 3.26
C ALA A 22 -3.80 10.21 3.42
N ARG A 23 -2.93 10.49 2.47
CA ARG A 23 -1.60 9.92 2.28
C ARG A 23 -0.63 10.55 3.27
N ILE A 24 0.25 9.77 3.84
CA ILE A 24 1.43 10.29 4.53
C ILE A 24 2.33 10.94 3.48
N SER A 25 2.37 12.26 3.45
CA SER A 25 3.17 13.07 2.53
C SER A 25 4.59 13.30 3.05
N SER A 26 4.78 13.26 4.38
CA SER A 26 6.05 13.26 5.08
C SER A 26 5.94 12.34 6.30
N LEU A 27 6.94 11.51 6.51
CA LEU A 27 7.13 10.69 7.69
C LEU A 27 8.56 10.87 8.17
N ARG A 28 8.72 11.50 9.30
CA ARG A 28 10.05 11.70 9.88
C ARG A 28 10.23 10.80 11.10
N TYR A 29 11.33 10.07 11.11
CA TYR A 29 11.86 9.47 12.31
C TYR A 29 13.04 10.31 12.77
N ARG A 30 12.85 11.08 13.85
CA ARG A 30 13.78 12.14 14.31
C ARG A 30 14.04 13.15 13.17
N ASP A 31 15.28 13.22 12.66
CA ASP A 31 15.66 14.12 11.56
C ASP A 31 15.62 13.47 10.18
N ILE A 32 15.30 12.17 10.07
CA ILE A 32 15.31 11.40 8.83
C ILE A 32 13.93 11.40 8.19
N GLU A 33 13.83 11.86 6.94
CA GLU A 33 12.61 11.74 6.13
C GLU A 33 12.52 10.34 5.52
N CYS A 34 11.51 9.55 5.95
CA CYS A 34 11.33 8.15 5.56
C CYS A 34 10.29 7.96 4.46
N ALA A 35 9.54 9.00 4.07
CA ALA A 35 8.61 8.95 2.96
C ALA A 35 9.21 9.62 1.72
N LEU A 36 9.12 8.94 0.57
CA LEU A 36 9.61 9.50 -0.69
C LEU A 36 8.77 10.71 -1.07
N PRO A 37 9.36 11.90 -1.29
CA PRO A 37 8.61 13.12 -1.58
C PRO A 37 7.95 13.11 -2.96
N PHE A 38 6.97 13.99 -3.18
CA PHE A 38 6.27 14.13 -4.48
C PHE A 38 7.23 14.46 -5.62
N ARG A 39 7.18 13.69 -6.70
CA ARG A 39 8.05 13.78 -7.89
C ARG A 39 7.27 14.03 -9.20
N GLY A 40 6.06 14.58 -9.09
CA GLY A 40 5.23 14.91 -10.26
C GLY A 40 4.30 13.79 -10.72
N GLN A 41 4.33 12.61 -10.07
CA GLN A 41 3.44 11.49 -10.39
C GLN A 41 2.73 10.99 -9.12
N VAL A 42 1.42 10.75 -9.23
CA VAL A 42 0.58 10.38 -8.08
C VAL A 42 0.89 8.99 -7.51
N LEU A 43 1.43 8.09 -8.31
CA LEU A 43 1.70 6.69 -7.93
C LEU A 43 3.03 6.49 -7.19
N THR A 44 3.97 7.45 -7.25
CA THR A 44 5.37 7.21 -6.88
C THR A 44 5.87 8.12 -5.76
N TRP A 45 5.07 8.36 -4.73
CA TRP A 45 5.47 9.19 -3.60
C TRP A 45 4.62 8.96 -2.35
N GLY A 46 5.16 9.31 -1.19
CA GLY A 46 4.48 9.20 0.09
C GLY A 46 4.11 7.76 0.44
N TRP A 47 3.33 7.58 1.50
CA TRP A 47 2.76 6.30 1.86
C TRP A 47 1.25 6.38 1.74
N TYR A 48 0.62 5.52 0.94
CA TYR A 48 -0.81 5.62 0.68
C TYR A 48 -1.55 4.28 0.80
N ALA A 49 -2.83 4.39 1.17
CA ALA A 49 -3.76 3.27 1.19
C ALA A 49 -4.21 2.91 -0.23
N MET A 50 -4.21 1.63 -0.53
CA MET A 50 -4.81 1.08 -1.74
C MET A 50 -6.17 0.49 -1.39
N ALA A 51 -7.24 1.18 -1.77
CA ALA A 51 -8.61 0.81 -1.46
C ALA A 51 -9.60 1.35 -2.51
N PRO A 52 -10.64 0.58 -2.89
CA PRO A 52 -11.02 -0.75 -2.41
C PRO A 52 -10.31 -1.91 -3.12
N TRP A 53 -9.24 -1.65 -3.89
CA TRP A 53 -8.35 -2.71 -4.40
C TRP A 53 -6.89 -2.27 -4.38
N ALA A 54 -6.01 -3.23 -4.10
CA ALA A 54 -4.57 -3.07 -4.16
C ALA A 54 -4.02 -3.63 -5.47
N GLY A 55 -2.98 -3.00 -6.03
CA GLY A 55 -2.40 -3.40 -7.29
C GLY A 55 -3.32 -3.11 -8.49
N ARG A 56 -3.10 -3.85 -9.57
CA ARG A 56 -3.80 -3.67 -10.84
C ARG A 56 -5.00 -4.62 -10.97
N ILE A 57 -6.04 -4.18 -11.70
CA ILE A 57 -7.14 -5.02 -12.20
C ILE A 57 -7.05 -5.03 -13.73
N ARG A 58 -7.03 -6.23 -14.31
CA ARG A 58 -6.92 -6.49 -15.76
C ARG A 58 -7.98 -5.74 -16.54
N ASP A 59 -7.55 -4.91 -17.50
CA ASP A 59 -8.41 -4.09 -18.37
C ASP A 59 -9.40 -3.20 -17.62
N GLY A 60 -9.23 -3.05 -16.29
CA GLY A 60 -10.18 -2.38 -15.41
C GLY A 60 -11.53 -3.10 -15.29
N LEU A 61 -11.63 -4.36 -15.72
CA LEU A 61 -12.87 -5.12 -15.67
C LEU A 61 -13.00 -5.95 -14.39
N ILE A 62 -14.13 -5.80 -13.70
CA ILE A 62 -14.41 -6.50 -12.45
C ILE A 62 -15.88 -6.98 -12.44
N LYS A 63 -16.13 -8.10 -11.76
CA LYS A 63 -17.49 -8.64 -11.58
C LYS A 63 -17.89 -8.61 -10.12
N ASP A 64 -19.14 -8.24 -9.87
CA ASP A 64 -19.74 -8.36 -8.54
C ASP A 64 -20.09 -9.83 -8.21
N LYS A 65 -20.59 -10.06 -7.00
CA LYS A 65 -20.97 -11.39 -6.50
C LYS A 65 -22.06 -12.08 -7.32
N VAL A 66 -22.87 -11.33 -8.08
CA VAL A 66 -23.92 -11.89 -8.95
C VAL A 66 -23.52 -11.97 -10.42
N GLY A 67 -22.27 -11.62 -10.74
CA GLY A 67 -21.66 -11.75 -12.07
C GLY A 67 -21.93 -10.56 -13.01
N ARG A 68 -22.41 -9.43 -12.52
CA ARG A 68 -22.51 -8.20 -13.32
C ARG A 68 -21.12 -7.59 -13.49
N GLU A 69 -20.78 -7.23 -14.70
CA GLU A 69 -19.47 -6.67 -15.04
C GLU A 69 -19.50 -5.14 -14.97
N PHE A 70 -18.41 -4.57 -14.46
CA PHE A 70 -18.21 -3.13 -14.32
C PHE A 70 -16.85 -2.74 -14.88
N GLN A 71 -16.80 -1.56 -15.52
CA GLN A 71 -15.56 -0.92 -15.96
C GLN A 71 -15.10 0.08 -14.90
N LEU A 72 -13.93 -0.18 -14.34
CA LEU A 72 -13.25 0.73 -13.41
C LEU A 72 -12.38 1.75 -14.16
N PRO A 73 -12.06 2.90 -13.56
CA PRO A 73 -11.17 3.90 -14.18
C PRO A 73 -9.78 3.33 -14.45
N VAL A 74 -9.26 3.56 -15.68
CA VAL A 74 -7.92 3.11 -16.11
C VAL A 74 -6.96 4.28 -16.36
N ASN A 75 -7.30 5.47 -15.88
CA ASN A 75 -6.60 6.73 -16.15
C ASN A 75 -5.18 6.83 -15.59
N LEU A 76 -4.83 6.02 -14.58
CA LEU A 76 -3.50 6.04 -13.94
C LEU A 76 -2.53 4.98 -14.51
N ALA A 77 -3.03 3.85 -15.01
CA ALA A 77 -2.20 2.74 -15.46
C ALA A 77 -2.83 1.94 -16.62
N ALA A 78 -3.34 2.64 -17.65
CA ALA A 78 -3.99 2.00 -18.80
C ALA A 78 -3.11 0.87 -19.41
N PRO A 79 -3.73 -0.27 -19.77
CA PRO A 79 -5.17 -0.55 -19.84
C PRO A 79 -5.79 -0.97 -18.49
N ASN A 80 -5.03 -1.07 -17.42
CA ASN A 80 -5.47 -1.60 -16.14
C ASN A 80 -5.99 -0.49 -15.21
N ALA A 81 -6.98 -0.80 -14.36
CA ALA A 81 -7.24 0.01 -13.18
C ALA A 81 -6.17 -0.28 -12.12
N ILE A 82 -5.83 0.71 -11.27
CA ILE A 82 -4.76 0.56 -10.27
C ILE A 82 -5.12 1.25 -8.95
N HIS A 83 -4.81 0.59 -7.82
CA HIS A 83 -4.77 1.08 -6.43
C HIS A 83 -6.06 1.70 -5.87
N GLY A 84 -7.20 1.48 -6.53
CA GLY A 84 -8.49 1.92 -6.02
C GLY A 84 -8.77 3.41 -6.18
N PHE A 85 -9.88 3.83 -5.56
CA PHE A 85 -10.26 5.24 -5.53
C PHE A 85 -9.53 6.00 -4.43
N GLY A 86 -9.11 5.29 -3.37
CA GLY A 86 -8.52 5.89 -2.16
C GLY A 86 -7.33 6.78 -2.44
N ILE A 87 -6.48 6.41 -3.39
CA ILE A 87 -5.21 7.08 -3.69
C ILE A 87 -5.36 8.56 -4.15
N THR A 88 -6.48 8.91 -4.80
CA THR A 88 -6.70 10.26 -5.37
C THR A 88 -7.93 10.97 -4.80
N SER A 89 -8.67 10.33 -3.91
CA SER A 89 -9.83 10.93 -3.28
C SER A 89 -9.43 11.84 -2.12
N SER A 90 -10.23 12.87 -1.87
CA SER A 90 -10.21 13.58 -0.59
C SER A 90 -10.94 12.72 0.45
N TRP A 91 -10.28 12.45 1.57
CA TRP A 91 -10.84 11.70 2.68
C TRP A 91 -11.43 12.65 3.72
N GLN A 92 -12.42 12.19 4.44
CA GLN A 92 -13.00 12.92 5.56
C GLN A 92 -12.19 12.63 6.84
N GLU A 93 -11.75 13.66 7.51
CA GLU A 93 -11.16 13.53 8.85
C GLU A 93 -12.28 13.20 9.85
N LEU A 94 -12.12 12.10 10.58
CA LEU A 94 -13.05 11.59 11.59
C LEU A 94 -12.53 11.79 13.01
N GLY A 95 -11.23 12.01 13.15
CA GLY A 95 -10.52 12.22 14.41
C GLY A 95 -9.02 12.30 14.16
N ASP A 96 -8.25 12.46 15.21
CA ASP A 96 -6.80 12.53 15.13
C ASP A 96 -6.22 11.22 14.55
N GLY A 97 -5.55 11.33 13.41
CA GLY A 97 -5.02 10.18 12.66
C GLY A 97 -6.09 9.23 12.10
N TYR A 98 -7.36 9.63 12.04
CA TYR A 98 -8.46 8.78 11.63
C TYR A 98 -9.23 9.41 10.47
N PHE A 99 -9.33 8.69 9.35
CA PHE A 99 -9.91 9.18 8.10
C PHE A 99 -10.86 8.15 7.49
N GLY A 100 -11.92 8.63 6.82
CA GLY A 100 -12.91 7.80 6.16
C GLY A 100 -13.20 8.27 4.75
N LEU A 101 -13.53 7.34 3.87
CA LEU A 101 -13.89 7.56 2.48
C LEU A 101 -15.13 6.77 2.11
N ASP A 102 -16.21 7.47 1.77
CA ASP A 102 -17.36 6.86 1.13
C ASP A 102 -17.01 6.56 -0.32
N LEU A 103 -17.14 5.29 -0.72
CA LEU A 103 -16.70 4.84 -2.03
C LEU A 103 -17.73 5.22 -3.11
N PRO A 104 -17.28 5.65 -4.30
CA PRO A 104 -18.16 5.92 -5.43
C PRO A 104 -18.69 4.64 -6.07
N ASP A 105 -19.64 4.77 -7.00
CA ASP A 105 -20.07 3.66 -7.85
C ASP A 105 -18.88 3.04 -8.60
N PRO A 106 -18.86 1.70 -8.74
CA PRO A 106 -19.92 0.74 -8.40
C PRO A 106 -19.86 0.21 -6.95
N TYR A 107 -19.00 0.75 -6.09
CA TYR A 107 -18.81 0.29 -4.70
C TYR A 107 -19.83 0.88 -3.73
N HIS A 108 -20.47 2.00 -4.07
CA HIS A 108 -21.47 2.60 -3.20
C HIS A 108 -22.53 1.55 -2.78
N PRO A 109 -22.94 1.48 -1.49
CA PRO A 109 -22.66 2.41 -0.37
C PRO A 109 -21.49 2.00 0.53
N ALA A 110 -20.52 1.25 0.02
CA ALA A 110 -19.36 0.84 0.81
C ALA A 110 -18.50 2.04 1.24
N ARG A 111 -17.77 1.85 2.34
CA ARG A 111 -16.86 2.82 2.95
C ARG A 111 -15.53 2.17 3.28
N VAL A 112 -14.47 2.94 3.27
CA VAL A 112 -13.16 2.55 3.80
C VAL A 112 -12.72 3.54 4.85
N GLU A 113 -12.13 3.03 5.92
CA GLU A 113 -11.54 3.83 6.98
C GLU A 113 -10.08 3.48 7.16
N GLN A 114 -9.24 4.47 7.48
CA GLN A 114 -7.84 4.26 7.83
C GLN A 114 -7.46 5.00 9.10
N ARG A 115 -6.53 4.41 9.85
CA ARG A 115 -5.97 5.00 11.06
C ARG A 115 -4.46 4.94 11.07
N TYR A 116 -3.87 6.01 11.57
CA TYR A 116 -2.47 6.14 11.90
C TYR A 116 -2.32 6.35 13.41
N GLU A 117 -1.53 5.52 14.06
CA GLU A 117 -1.26 5.62 15.50
C GLU A 117 0.25 5.51 15.74
N ILE A 118 0.83 6.53 16.36
CA ILE A 118 2.25 6.52 16.72
C ILE A 118 2.41 5.85 18.08
N LEU A 119 3.30 4.85 18.17
CA LEU A 119 3.59 4.05 19.35
C LEU A 119 5.11 4.07 19.61
N ASP A 120 5.59 4.95 20.48
CA ASP A 120 7.03 5.11 20.73
C ASP A 120 7.83 5.25 19.42
N ASN A 121 8.58 4.20 19.04
CA ASN A 121 9.37 4.14 17.82
C ASN A 121 8.66 3.39 16.67
N ALA A 122 7.34 3.30 16.68
CA ALA A 122 6.59 2.59 15.66
C ALA A 122 5.36 3.37 15.18
N LEU A 123 5.00 3.16 13.92
CA LEU A 123 3.75 3.60 13.31
C LEU A 123 2.87 2.37 13.07
N ARG A 124 1.71 2.34 13.72
CA ARG A 124 0.62 1.43 13.35
C ARG A 124 -0.25 2.08 12.28
N TRP A 125 -0.49 1.36 11.20
CA TRP A 125 -1.38 1.77 10.13
C TRP A 125 -2.41 0.68 9.87
N SER A 126 -3.71 1.03 9.93
CA SER A 126 -4.79 0.10 9.68
C SER A 126 -5.78 0.60 8.64
N LEU A 127 -6.39 -0.35 7.92
CA LEU A 127 -7.47 -0.15 6.96
C LEU A 127 -8.64 -1.06 7.31
N GLU A 128 -9.85 -0.54 7.21
CA GLU A 128 -11.09 -1.30 7.38
C GLU A 128 -12.05 -1.00 6.23
N TYR A 129 -12.64 -2.06 5.65
CA TYR A 129 -13.66 -1.97 4.61
C TYR A 129 -15.02 -2.33 5.18
N GLU A 130 -15.95 -1.41 5.06
CA GLU A 130 -17.37 -1.60 5.39
C GLU A 130 -18.19 -1.70 4.11
N GLY A 131 -18.71 -2.88 3.82
CA GLY A 131 -19.46 -3.15 2.58
C GLY A 131 -20.80 -2.45 2.50
N ASN A 132 -21.50 -2.27 3.64
CA ASN A 132 -22.79 -1.62 3.76
C ASN A 132 -23.86 -2.10 2.75
N GLY A 133 -23.75 -3.37 2.31
CA GLY A 133 -24.62 -3.99 1.31
C GLY A 133 -24.11 -3.93 -0.13
N SER A 134 -22.91 -3.43 -0.38
CA SER A 134 -22.24 -3.54 -1.68
C SER A 134 -21.88 -5.00 -1.99
N ASP A 135 -22.12 -5.43 -3.22
CA ASP A 135 -21.76 -6.76 -3.73
C ASP A 135 -20.39 -6.78 -4.46
N MET A 136 -19.68 -5.65 -4.47
CA MET A 136 -18.40 -5.54 -5.15
C MET A 136 -17.31 -6.30 -4.38
N PRO A 137 -16.42 -7.03 -5.08
CA PRO A 137 -15.23 -7.59 -4.46
C PRO A 137 -14.25 -6.47 -4.08
N PHE A 138 -13.54 -6.65 -2.98
CA PHE A 138 -12.57 -5.70 -2.46
C PHE A 138 -11.34 -6.41 -1.91
N TRP A 139 -10.23 -5.70 -1.86
CA TRP A 139 -9.02 -6.04 -1.10
C TRP A 139 -8.19 -4.79 -0.83
N LEU A 140 -7.49 -4.81 0.27
CA LEU A 140 -6.80 -3.66 0.83
C LEU A 140 -5.29 -3.82 0.71
N GLY A 141 -4.56 -2.73 0.70
CA GLY A 141 -3.10 -2.75 0.74
C GLY A 141 -2.51 -1.43 1.21
N PHE A 142 -1.29 -1.51 1.69
CA PHE A 142 -0.44 -0.36 1.98
C PHE A 142 0.64 -0.23 0.92
N HIS A 143 0.91 1.00 0.48
CA HIS A 143 1.96 1.29 -0.49
C HIS A 143 2.94 2.31 0.09
N PRO A 144 3.86 1.88 0.95
CA PRO A 144 4.88 2.75 1.51
C PRO A 144 6.02 2.91 0.50
N TRP A 145 6.24 4.13 0.03
CA TRP A 145 7.41 4.48 -0.75
C TRP A 145 8.54 4.92 0.16
N PHE A 146 9.55 4.08 0.31
CA PHE A 146 10.78 4.40 1.04
C PHE A 146 11.80 5.04 0.09
N PRO A 147 12.53 6.10 0.51
CA PRO A 147 13.64 6.62 -0.28
C PRO A 147 14.70 5.54 -0.54
N ARG A 148 15.22 5.46 -1.75
CA ARG A 148 16.32 4.53 -2.04
C ARG A 148 17.61 4.94 -1.37
N ASP A 149 17.88 6.23 -1.30
CA ASP A 149 19.09 6.78 -0.72
C ASP A 149 18.74 7.92 0.25
N PHE A 150 19.50 8.00 1.33
CA PHE A 150 19.56 9.18 2.19
C PHE A 150 20.84 9.97 1.88
N ASP A 151 20.97 11.18 2.43
CA ASP A 151 22.20 11.99 2.31
C ASP A 151 23.41 11.31 2.98
N ARG A 152 23.17 10.26 3.75
CA ARG A 152 24.17 9.46 4.47
C ARG A 152 23.79 7.97 4.43
N GLY A 153 24.75 7.10 4.65
CA GLY A 153 24.58 5.65 4.60
C GLY A 153 24.67 5.10 3.17
N GLY A 154 24.31 3.85 3.02
CA GLY A 154 24.19 3.15 1.73
C GLY A 154 22.80 3.31 1.13
N SER A 155 22.63 2.76 -0.07
CA SER A 155 21.29 2.59 -0.67
C SER A 155 20.46 1.60 0.13
N ALA A 156 19.13 1.76 0.05
CA ALA A 156 18.16 0.87 0.70
C ALA A 156 18.42 -0.60 0.35
N GLU A 157 18.57 -1.43 1.37
CA GLU A 157 18.63 -2.88 1.26
C GLU A 157 17.31 -3.47 1.74
N ILE A 158 16.75 -4.40 0.95
CA ILE A 158 15.51 -5.10 1.26
C ILE A 158 15.84 -6.50 1.79
N GLU A 159 15.48 -6.77 3.03
CA GLU A 159 15.42 -8.13 3.57
C GLU A 159 13.98 -8.63 3.47
N PHE A 160 13.73 -9.52 2.50
CA PHE A 160 12.41 -10.08 2.24
C PHE A 160 12.54 -11.55 1.82
N ALA A 161 11.80 -12.43 2.47
CA ALA A 161 11.77 -13.84 2.15
C ALA A 161 10.34 -14.39 2.09
N ALA A 162 10.02 -15.08 1.01
CA ALA A 162 8.73 -15.76 0.84
C ALA A 162 8.93 -17.18 0.32
N SER A 163 7.96 -18.06 0.57
CA SER A 163 7.97 -19.42 0.02
C SER A 163 7.37 -19.49 -1.37
N LYS A 164 6.49 -18.54 -1.70
CA LYS A 164 5.77 -18.50 -2.97
C LYS A 164 5.71 -17.10 -3.54
N MET A 165 5.75 -17.03 -4.86
CA MET A 165 5.56 -15.85 -5.69
C MET A 165 4.50 -16.14 -6.75
N PHE A 166 3.68 -15.18 -7.09
CA PHE A 166 2.79 -15.32 -8.24
C PHE A 166 3.58 -15.23 -9.54
N GLU A 167 3.35 -16.19 -10.44
CA GLU A 167 3.90 -16.10 -11.80
C GLU A 167 3.31 -14.87 -12.50
N ARG A 168 4.17 -14.00 -13.00
CA ARG A 168 3.76 -12.79 -13.74
C ARG A 168 3.59 -13.11 -15.21
N GLY A 169 2.41 -12.80 -15.77
CA GLY A 169 2.12 -12.92 -17.18
C GLY A 169 2.82 -11.86 -18.06
N SER A 170 2.68 -11.97 -19.36
CA SER A 170 3.24 -10.99 -20.31
C SER A 170 2.61 -9.59 -20.22
N ASP A 171 1.49 -9.48 -19.55
CA ASP A 171 0.76 -8.24 -19.24
C ASP A 171 1.12 -7.64 -17.87
N ASN A 172 2.15 -8.19 -17.21
CA ASN A 172 2.61 -7.81 -15.88
C ASN A 172 1.58 -8.03 -14.77
N LEU A 173 0.60 -8.92 -14.96
CA LEU A 173 -0.38 -9.30 -13.97
C LEU A 173 -0.15 -10.74 -13.50
N PRO A 174 -0.56 -11.11 -12.28
CA PRO A 174 -0.54 -12.48 -11.81
C PRO A 174 -1.34 -13.40 -12.71
N THR A 175 -0.77 -14.58 -13.06
CA THR A 175 -1.49 -15.63 -13.80
C THR A 175 -2.39 -16.49 -12.91
N GLY A 176 -2.30 -16.31 -11.59
CA GLY A 176 -2.92 -17.19 -10.60
C GLY A 176 -2.06 -18.40 -10.21
N LYS A 177 -0.98 -18.68 -10.93
CA LYS A 177 -0.05 -19.77 -10.63
C LYS A 177 1.01 -19.31 -9.61
N LEU A 178 1.24 -20.14 -8.59
CA LEU A 178 2.30 -19.93 -7.61
C LEU A 178 3.57 -20.67 -8.03
N ILE A 179 4.68 -19.96 -8.04
CA ILE A 179 6.02 -20.47 -8.33
C ILE A 179 6.96 -20.25 -7.13
N ASN A 180 8.17 -20.79 -7.20
CA ASN A 180 9.22 -20.40 -6.26
C ASN A 180 9.70 -18.99 -6.61
N PRO A 181 10.02 -18.15 -5.60
CA PRO A 181 10.54 -16.81 -5.85
C PRO A 181 11.79 -16.83 -6.76
N THR A 182 11.83 -15.86 -7.67
CA THR A 182 13.01 -15.59 -8.52
C THR A 182 13.98 -14.67 -7.80
N GLN A 183 15.04 -14.24 -8.47
CA GLN A 183 15.94 -13.20 -7.98
C GLN A 183 15.37 -11.80 -8.31
N PRO A 184 15.67 -10.77 -7.50
CA PRO A 184 15.31 -9.39 -7.83
C PRO A 184 15.97 -8.94 -9.16
N PRO A 185 15.54 -7.83 -9.78
CA PRO A 185 14.61 -6.85 -9.24
C PRO A 185 13.14 -7.29 -9.35
N TYR A 186 12.33 -6.86 -8.38
CA TYR A 186 10.92 -7.25 -8.26
C TYR A 186 9.95 -6.12 -8.67
N ASP A 187 8.83 -6.51 -9.26
CA ASP A 187 7.51 -5.85 -9.33
C ASP A 187 6.50 -7.00 -9.20
N ASP A 188 6.55 -7.71 -8.08
CA ASP A 188 5.96 -9.04 -7.97
C ASP A 188 5.20 -9.24 -6.66
N ALA A 189 4.15 -10.06 -6.73
CA ALA A 189 3.33 -10.44 -5.60
C ALA A 189 3.78 -11.77 -4.99
N PHE A 190 3.80 -11.82 -3.66
CA PHE A 190 4.29 -12.96 -2.87
C PHE A 190 3.23 -13.42 -1.87
N SER A 191 3.38 -14.67 -1.43
CA SER A 191 2.64 -15.23 -0.31
C SER A 191 3.53 -16.15 0.53
N GLN A 192 3.06 -16.51 1.73
CA GLN A 192 3.83 -17.32 2.67
C GLN A 192 5.17 -16.65 3.02
N VAL A 193 5.12 -15.38 3.38
CA VAL A 193 6.28 -14.59 3.82
C VAL A 193 6.85 -15.20 5.09
N ARG A 194 8.17 -15.12 5.24
CA ARG A 194 8.93 -15.68 6.37
C ARG A 194 9.84 -14.60 6.96
N GLY A 195 9.94 -14.62 8.28
CA GLY A 195 10.67 -13.57 9.00
C GLY A 195 9.90 -12.25 8.97
N THR A 196 10.57 -11.17 9.33
CA THR A 196 10.02 -9.82 9.34
C THR A 196 10.62 -9.03 8.18
N PRO A 197 9.83 -8.67 7.15
CA PRO A 197 10.30 -7.82 6.07
C PRO A 197 10.92 -6.53 6.59
N THR A 198 12.09 -6.16 6.09
CA THR A 198 12.86 -5.02 6.58
C THR A 198 13.44 -4.23 5.40
N VAL A 199 13.42 -2.91 5.50
CA VAL A 199 14.19 -1.99 4.67
C VAL A 199 15.25 -1.36 5.56
N SER A 200 16.52 -1.35 5.12
CA SER A 200 17.60 -0.78 5.91
C SER A 200 18.56 0.07 5.07
N TRP A 201 19.15 1.06 5.72
CA TRP A 201 20.22 1.91 5.18
C TRP A 201 21.38 1.83 6.14
N GLN A 202 22.49 1.33 5.65
CA GLN A 202 23.69 1.01 6.45
C GLN A 202 24.11 2.18 7.36
N ASP A 203 24.34 1.89 8.65
CA ASP A 203 24.77 2.84 9.69
C ASP A 203 23.81 4.05 9.87
N VAL A 204 22.53 3.91 9.48
CA VAL A 204 21.52 4.98 9.58
C VAL A 204 20.25 4.50 10.24
N LEU A 205 19.50 3.61 9.56
CA LEU A 205 18.13 3.25 9.96
C LEU A 205 17.77 1.88 9.40
N GLN A 206 16.98 1.13 10.18
CA GLN A 206 16.18 0.03 9.65
C GLN A 206 14.70 0.24 10.00
N ILE A 207 13.82 -0.18 9.10
CA ILE A 207 12.37 -0.17 9.28
C ILE A 207 11.87 -1.60 9.10
N LYS A 208 11.42 -2.22 10.19
CA LYS A 208 10.80 -3.55 10.21
C LYS A 208 9.31 -3.41 9.98
N ILE A 209 8.71 -4.32 9.19
CA ILE A 209 7.29 -4.30 8.88
C ILE A 209 6.65 -5.56 9.41
N GLU A 210 5.87 -5.44 10.49
CA GLU A 210 5.08 -6.54 11.05
C GLU A 210 3.64 -6.44 10.57
N SER A 211 3.10 -7.52 9.98
CA SER A 211 1.71 -7.60 9.53
C SER A 211 1.31 -9.07 9.34
N ASP A 212 0.04 -9.37 9.64
CA ASP A 212 -0.58 -10.65 9.33
C ASP A 212 -1.10 -10.73 7.87
N ALA A 213 -0.72 -9.78 7.03
CA ALA A 213 -1.09 -9.74 5.62
C ALA A 213 -0.73 -11.06 4.91
N PRO A 214 -1.70 -11.74 4.27
CA PRO A 214 -1.43 -13.02 3.61
C PRO A 214 -0.65 -12.88 2.31
N TYR A 215 -0.63 -11.67 1.74
CA TYR A 215 0.05 -11.34 0.49
C TYR A 215 0.87 -10.07 0.63
N TRP A 216 1.93 -9.99 -0.16
CA TRP A 216 2.86 -8.88 -0.17
C TRP A 216 3.30 -8.58 -1.59
N VAL A 217 3.48 -7.31 -1.91
CA VAL A 217 4.17 -6.91 -3.14
C VAL A 217 5.51 -6.30 -2.75
N VAL A 218 6.54 -6.61 -3.52
CA VAL A 218 7.84 -5.93 -3.44
C VAL A 218 8.10 -5.25 -4.76
N TYR A 219 8.44 -3.97 -4.70
CA TYR A 219 8.83 -3.18 -5.85
C TYR A 219 10.17 -2.50 -5.59
N ASP A 220 11.17 -2.84 -6.38
CA ASP A 220 12.55 -2.33 -6.25
C ASP A 220 13.18 -1.87 -7.58
N GLN A 221 12.34 -1.63 -8.60
CA GLN A 221 12.79 -1.22 -9.94
C GLN A 221 12.91 0.31 -10.12
N ASP A 222 12.38 1.12 -9.20
CA ASP A 222 12.50 2.58 -9.26
C ASP A 222 13.89 3.01 -8.76
N SER A 223 14.49 4.03 -9.42
CA SER A 223 15.83 4.52 -9.09
C SER A 223 15.90 5.35 -7.80
N GLU A 224 14.76 5.88 -7.33
CA GLU A 224 14.70 6.79 -6.20
C GLU A 224 13.96 6.21 -5.00
N GLY A 225 13.21 5.10 -5.19
CA GLY A 225 12.44 4.50 -4.11
C GLY A 225 12.26 2.99 -4.20
N VAL A 226 11.88 2.39 -3.08
CA VAL A 226 11.53 0.98 -2.95
C VAL A 226 10.24 0.82 -2.15
N CYS A 227 9.51 -0.28 -2.37
CA CYS A 227 8.28 -0.58 -1.65
C CYS A 227 8.25 -2.02 -1.16
N ILE A 228 7.75 -2.23 0.04
CA ILE A 228 7.32 -3.53 0.58
C ILE A 228 5.89 -3.34 1.07
N GLU A 229 4.96 -4.00 0.42
CA GLU A 229 3.53 -3.68 0.47
C GLU A 229 2.72 -4.82 1.09
N PRO A 230 2.32 -4.75 2.36
CA PRO A 230 1.34 -5.69 2.91
C PRO A 230 -0.02 -5.52 2.20
N GLN A 231 -0.62 -6.64 1.76
CA GLN A 231 -1.91 -6.66 1.06
C GLN A 231 -2.80 -7.78 1.58
N SER A 232 -4.12 -7.54 1.63
CA SER A 232 -5.09 -8.55 2.04
C SER A 232 -5.42 -9.57 0.94
N ALA A 233 -5.15 -9.22 -0.34
CA ALA A 233 -5.16 -10.14 -1.48
C ALA A 233 -4.21 -9.64 -2.58
N PRO A 234 -3.76 -10.50 -3.52
CA PRO A 234 -2.81 -10.11 -4.56
C PRO A 234 -3.46 -9.18 -5.60
N PRO A 235 -2.67 -8.51 -6.46
CA PRO A 235 -3.22 -7.81 -7.61
C PRO A 235 -4.12 -8.73 -8.44
N ASP A 236 -5.18 -8.16 -9.03
CA ASP A 236 -6.20 -8.85 -9.85
C ASP A 236 -7.00 -9.93 -9.10
N ALA A 237 -7.05 -9.87 -7.75
CA ALA A 237 -7.60 -10.91 -6.87
C ALA A 237 -9.02 -11.34 -7.26
N ALA A 238 -9.91 -10.40 -7.59
CA ALA A 238 -11.29 -10.71 -7.98
C ALA A 238 -11.34 -11.59 -9.23
N ASN A 239 -10.51 -11.31 -10.25
CA ASN A 239 -10.43 -12.10 -11.48
C ASN A 239 -9.74 -13.45 -11.25
N LEU A 240 -8.94 -13.58 -10.20
CA LEU A 240 -8.32 -14.83 -9.75
C LEU A 240 -9.21 -15.65 -8.81
N GLY A 241 -10.37 -15.12 -8.40
CA GLY A 241 -11.29 -15.77 -7.46
C GLY A 241 -10.75 -15.80 -6.03
N ILE A 242 -9.88 -14.86 -5.65
CA ILE A 242 -9.29 -14.74 -4.32
C ILE A 242 -10.08 -13.69 -3.53
N SER A 243 -10.56 -14.06 -2.35
CA SER A 243 -11.26 -13.16 -1.43
C SER A 243 -10.29 -12.52 -0.44
N SER A 244 -10.76 -11.47 0.23
CA SER A 244 -10.02 -10.67 1.20
C SER A 244 -10.78 -10.58 2.52
N ASP A 245 -10.04 -10.37 3.60
CA ASP A 245 -10.56 -9.91 4.87
C ASP A 245 -10.89 -8.41 4.82
N THR A 246 -11.79 -7.96 5.68
CA THR A 246 -12.26 -6.57 5.75
C THR A 246 -11.28 -5.64 6.48
N TYR A 247 -10.28 -6.20 7.14
CA TYR A 247 -9.31 -5.48 7.95
C TYR A 247 -7.89 -5.83 7.53
N LEU A 248 -7.03 -4.83 7.49
CA LEU A 248 -5.59 -4.97 7.27
C LEU A 248 -4.85 -4.02 8.21
N GLU A 249 -3.80 -4.51 8.87
CA GLU A 249 -2.93 -3.72 9.74
C GLU A 249 -1.47 -4.02 9.46
N ALA A 250 -0.64 -3.01 9.61
CA ALA A 250 0.82 -3.14 9.63
C ALA A 250 1.42 -2.23 10.69
N LEU A 251 2.47 -2.72 11.36
CA LEU A 251 3.30 -1.99 12.29
C LEU A 251 4.67 -1.76 11.66
N PHE A 252 5.03 -0.51 11.50
CA PHE A 252 6.33 -0.08 10.97
C PHE A 252 7.20 0.35 12.16
N ILE A 253 8.26 -0.39 12.45
CA ILE A 253 9.13 -0.19 13.61
C ILE A 253 10.44 0.40 13.14
N PHE A 254 10.82 1.55 13.68
CA PHE A 254 12.00 2.34 13.30
C PHE A 254 13.11 2.12 14.33
N GLU A 255 14.30 1.77 13.84
CA GLU A 255 15.47 1.53 14.69
C GLU A 255 16.72 2.12 14.03
N GLU A 256 17.46 2.98 14.74
CA GLU A 256 18.81 3.39 14.31
C GLU A 256 19.77 2.21 14.39
N ILE A 257 20.69 2.10 13.43
CA ILE A 257 21.69 1.01 13.33
C ILE A 257 23.10 1.55 13.09
#